data_9f6bb606190e096aa11444725fbf697c
#
_entry.id   9f6bb606190e096aa11444725fbf697c
#
_cell.length_a   1.000
_cell.length_b   1.000
_cell.length_c   1.000
_cell.angle_alpha   90.00
_cell.angle_beta   90.00
_cell.angle_gamma   90.00
#
_symmetry.space_group_name_H-M   'P 1'
#
loop_
_entity.id
_entity.type
_entity.pdbx_description
1 polymer ?
#
loop_
_entity_poly.entity_id
_entity_poly.type
_entity_poly.pdbx_seq_one_letter_code
_entity_poly.pdbx_strand_id
1 'polypeptide(L)'
;MAIGRQGRRWQGEYLKVEPPHLLVLTWKAPWDGDNVTTVTYMLEAIDTGTRLILRHEGFGTREGACRDHGLGWERVLGWLAAFLTDRAGGKPQGVFHCRLIPPRPDFAFTLTDAEKALMKQHSDYLRGKLGEGGVILFGPVADPVGPWGLGIVRADDEAAVRELTEADPAVRSGLGFRYEILPMMTAVM
;
A
#
# COMPACT_ATOMS: atom_id res chain seq x y z
N MET A 1 -28.69 -2.64 20.10
CA MET A 1 -29.14 -3.39 18.91
C MET A 1 -28.15 -3.14 17.79
N ALA A 2 -27.19 -4.05 17.62
CA ALA A 2 -26.11 -3.89 16.65
C ALA A 2 -26.58 -4.45 15.31
N ILE A 3 -26.74 -3.58 14.31
CA ILE A 3 -27.02 -4.00 12.93
C ILE A 3 -25.70 -4.52 12.35
N GLY A 4 -25.49 -5.83 12.44
CA GLY A 4 -24.39 -6.51 11.78
C GLY A 4 -24.58 -6.41 10.27
N ARG A 5 -23.68 -5.68 9.58
CA ARG A 5 -23.49 -5.82 8.14
C ARG A 5 -23.04 -7.27 7.90
N GLN A 6 -23.94 -8.12 7.42
CA GLN A 6 -23.55 -9.41 6.84
C GLN A 6 -22.70 -9.11 5.61
N GLY A 7 -21.38 -9.22 5.77
CA GLY A 7 -20.43 -9.04 4.68
C GLY A 7 -20.72 -10.09 3.60
N ARG A 8 -21.09 -9.64 2.42
CA ARG A 8 -21.22 -10.50 1.24
C ARG A 8 -19.85 -11.13 0.99
N ARG A 9 -19.77 -12.46 1.06
CA ARG A 9 -18.51 -13.21 0.90
C ARG A 9 -18.45 -13.81 -0.50
N TRP A 10 -17.33 -13.65 -1.15
CA TRP A 10 -16.94 -14.46 -2.30
C TRP A 10 -16.67 -15.87 -1.83
N GLN A 11 -17.05 -16.85 -2.65
CA GLN A 11 -16.83 -18.27 -2.37
C GLN A 11 -16.26 -18.95 -3.62
N GLY A 12 -15.42 -19.95 -3.43
CA GLY A 12 -14.86 -20.74 -4.50
C GLY A 12 -13.97 -21.85 -3.97
N GLU A 13 -13.75 -22.85 -4.81
CA GLU A 13 -12.91 -24.00 -4.55
C GLU A 13 -11.80 -24.07 -5.63
N TYR A 14 -10.60 -24.42 -5.24
CA TYR A 14 -9.53 -24.68 -6.18
C TYR A 14 -9.77 -26.03 -6.85
N LEU A 15 -9.97 -26.02 -8.17
CA LEU A 15 -10.16 -27.23 -8.98
C LEU A 15 -8.83 -27.79 -9.49
N LYS A 16 -7.89 -26.89 -9.82
CA LYS A 16 -6.57 -27.27 -10.31
C LYS A 16 -5.53 -26.20 -9.94
N VAL A 17 -4.39 -26.63 -9.44
CA VAL A 17 -3.26 -25.76 -9.09
C VAL A 17 -1.97 -26.38 -9.61
N GLU A 18 -1.39 -25.79 -10.63
CA GLU A 18 -0.11 -26.21 -11.25
C GLU A 18 0.85 -25.00 -11.30
N PRO A 19 1.58 -24.74 -10.21
CA PRO A 19 2.49 -23.60 -10.17
C PRO A 19 3.67 -23.77 -11.16
N PRO A 20 4.12 -22.68 -11.76
CA PRO A 20 3.59 -21.34 -11.74
C PRO A 20 2.57 -21.04 -12.86
N HIS A 21 2.09 -22.06 -13.60
CA HIS A 21 1.48 -21.89 -14.92
C HIS A 21 -0.04 -21.85 -14.94
N LEU A 22 -0.71 -22.57 -14.03
CA LEU A 22 -2.16 -22.76 -14.11
C LEU A 22 -2.82 -22.73 -12.74
N LEU A 23 -3.91 -21.96 -12.65
CA LEU A 23 -4.86 -21.96 -11.53
C LEU A 23 -6.28 -22.01 -12.07
N VAL A 24 -7.05 -22.99 -11.65
CA VAL A 24 -8.48 -23.13 -11.98
C VAL A 24 -9.28 -23.19 -10.69
N LEU A 25 -10.29 -22.37 -10.59
CA LEU A 25 -11.16 -22.33 -9.41
C LEU A 25 -12.63 -22.08 -9.78
N THR A 26 -13.53 -22.52 -8.92
CA THR A 26 -14.94 -22.09 -9.00
C THR A 26 -15.07 -20.67 -8.46
N TRP A 27 -16.08 -19.95 -8.94
CA TRP A 27 -16.32 -18.57 -8.57
C TRP A 27 -17.79 -18.34 -8.31
N LYS A 28 -18.14 -17.99 -7.07
CA LYS A 28 -19.49 -17.63 -6.66
C LYS A 28 -19.47 -16.19 -6.12
N ALA A 29 -20.04 -15.28 -6.88
CA ALA A 29 -20.14 -13.88 -6.47
C ALA A 29 -21.33 -13.68 -5.51
N PRO A 30 -21.22 -12.81 -4.51
CA PRO A 30 -22.28 -12.61 -3.51
C PRO A 30 -23.59 -12.03 -4.07
N TRP A 31 -23.57 -11.51 -5.27
CA TRP A 31 -24.72 -10.93 -5.98
C TRP A 31 -25.29 -11.82 -7.09
N ASP A 32 -24.65 -12.95 -7.38
CA ASP A 32 -25.01 -13.83 -8.50
C ASP A 32 -25.87 -15.03 -8.06
N GLY A 33 -26.46 -14.95 -6.88
CA GLY A 33 -27.29 -16.00 -6.28
C GLY A 33 -26.50 -17.29 -6.05
N ASP A 34 -27.07 -18.43 -6.45
CA ASP A 34 -26.43 -19.74 -6.33
C ASP A 34 -25.63 -20.14 -7.57
N ASN A 35 -25.44 -19.22 -8.50
CA ASN A 35 -24.68 -19.50 -9.70
C ASN A 35 -23.18 -19.63 -9.39
N VAL A 36 -22.61 -20.72 -9.86
CA VAL A 36 -21.18 -21.01 -9.79
C VAL A 36 -20.63 -20.98 -11.19
N THR A 37 -19.55 -20.24 -11.36
CA THR A 37 -18.81 -20.11 -12.62
C THR A 37 -17.38 -20.61 -12.42
N THR A 38 -16.59 -20.69 -13.47
CA THR A 38 -15.21 -21.16 -13.41
C THR A 38 -14.27 -20.08 -13.91
N VAL A 39 -13.24 -19.80 -13.14
CA VAL A 39 -12.15 -18.89 -13.51
C VAL A 39 -10.86 -19.69 -13.70
N THR A 40 -10.22 -19.47 -14.83
CA THR A 40 -8.92 -20.04 -15.17
C THR A 40 -7.90 -18.92 -15.35
N TYR A 41 -6.79 -19.01 -14.63
CA TYR A 41 -5.60 -18.18 -14.83
C TYR A 41 -4.51 -19.04 -15.46
N MET A 42 -4.01 -18.60 -16.61
CA MET A 42 -2.85 -19.21 -17.28
C MET A 42 -1.73 -18.18 -17.33
N LEU A 43 -0.53 -18.60 -16.92
CA LEU A 43 0.66 -17.75 -16.92
C LEU A 43 1.67 -18.36 -17.88
N GLU A 44 2.05 -17.59 -18.87
CA GLU A 44 3.01 -17.96 -19.91
C GLU A 44 4.24 -17.08 -19.82
N ALA A 45 5.41 -17.66 -19.75
CA ALA A 45 6.66 -16.90 -19.88
C ALA A 45 6.78 -16.36 -21.31
N ILE A 46 7.12 -15.09 -21.44
CA ILE A 46 7.44 -14.42 -22.70
C ILE A 46 8.77 -13.68 -22.55
N ASP A 47 9.39 -13.30 -23.66
CA ASP A 47 10.74 -12.66 -23.64
C ASP A 47 10.82 -11.40 -22.74
N THR A 48 9.72 -10.66 -22.59
CA THR A 48 9.66 -9.41 -21.83
C THR A 48 8.94 -9.53 -20.49
N GLY A 49 8.64 -10.76 -20.03
CA GLY A 49 7.95 -10.96 -18.75
C GLY A 49 7.00 -12.17 -18.73
N THR A 50 5.81 -11.99 -18.19
CA THR A 50 4.78 -13.03 -18.10
C THR A 50 3.48 -12.54 -18.72
N ARG A 51 2.91 -13.36 -19.59
CA ARG A 51 1.55 -13.15 -20.11
C ARG A 51 0.58 -13.85 -19.16
N LEU A 52 -0.39 -13.08 -18.64
CA LEU A 52 -1.53 -13.61 -17.90
C LEU A 52 -2.74 -13.68 -18.84
N ILE A 53 -3.30 -14.88 -18.98
CA ILE A 53 -4.56 -15.13 -19.68
C ILE A 53 -5.59 -15.50 -18.63
N LEU A 54 -6.67 -14.72 -18.55
CA LEU A 54 -7.80 -14.97 -17.66
C LEU A 54 -9.00 -15.39 -18.49
N ARG A 55 -9.61 -16.53 -18.15
CA ARG A 55 -10.84 -17.01 -18.76
C ARG A 55 -11.89 -17.22 -17.65
N HIS A 56 -13.08 -16.68 -17.85
CA HIS A 56 -14.20 -16.81 -16.92
C HIS A 56 -15.41 -17.38 -17.68
N GLU A 57 -15.86 -18.55 -17.27
CA GLU A 57 -16.83 -19.37 -17.99
C GLU A 57 -17.97 -19.85 -17.08
N GLY A 58 -19.01 -20.40 -17.70
CA GLY A 58 -20.13 -21.01 -16.98
C GLY A 58 -21.30 -20.04 -16.75
N PHE A 59 -21.39 -18.95 -17.52
CA PHE A 59 -22.51 -18.01 -17.42
C PHE A 59 -23.80 -18.52 -18.06
N GLY A 60 -23.74 -19.52 -18.95
CA GLY A 60 -24.89 -19.99 -19.71
C GLY A 60 -25.51 -18.86 -20.53
N THR A 61 -26.83 -18.62 -20.35
CA THR A 61 -27.58 -17.55 -21.03
C THR A 61 -27.51 -16.19 -20.32
N ARG A 62 -26.73 -16.07 -19.24
CA ARG A 62 -26.63 -14.85 -18.40
C ARG A 62 -25.64 -13.85 -18.98
N GLU A 63 -25.93 -13.27 -20.14
CA GLU A 63 -25.06 -12.33 -20.84
C GLU A 63 -24.74 -11.06 -20.02
N GLY A 64 -25.71 -10.55 -19.25
CA GLY A 64 -25.51 -9.40 -18.36
C GLY A 64 -24.44 -9.70 -17.30
N ALA A 65 -24.55 -10.84 -16.61
CA ALA A 65 -23.58 -11.25 -15.62
C ALA A 65 -22.18 -11.46 -16.25
N CYS A 66 -22.10 -12.07 -17.43
CA CYS A 66 -20.85 -12.23 -18.16
C CYS A 66 -20.18 -10.86 -18.44
N ARG A 67 -20.94 -9.88 -18.89
CA ARG A 67 -20.46 -8.52 -19.16
C ARG A 67 -19.97 -7.83 -17.88
N ASP A 68 -20.75 -7.90 -16.79
CA ASP A 68 -20.41 -7.26 -15.52
C ASP A 68 -19.12 -7.83 -14.90
N HIS A 69 -18.94 -9.16 -14.98
CA HIS A 69 -17.70 -9.81 -14.58
C HIS A 69 -16.54 -9.39 -15.48
N GLY A 70 -16.75 -9.25 -16.81
CA GLY A 70 -15.73 -8.75 -17.74
C GLY A 70 -15.20 -7.37 -17.34
N LEU A 71 -16.10 -6.41 -17.12
CA LEU A 71 -15.74 -5.06 -16.64
C LEU A 71 -15.03 -5.10 -15.27
N GLY A 72 -15.43 -6.00 -14.39
CA GLY A 72 -14.76 -6.23 -13.11
C GLY A 72 -13.32 -6.71 -13.29
N TRP A 73 -13.10 -7.66 -14.18
CA TRP A 73 -11.77 -8.19 -14.50
C TRP A 73 -10.87 -7.15 -15.17
N GLU A 74 -11.36 -6.36 -16.10
CA GLU A 74 -10.59 -5.26 -16.71
C GLU A 74 -10.04 -4.32 -15.64
N ARG A 75 -10.87 -3.94 -14.67
CA ARG A 75 -10.46 -3.08 -13.56
C ARG A 75 -9.41 -3.74 -12.67
N VAL A 76 -9.63 -4.98 -12.25
CA VAL A 76 -8.72 -5.71 -11.34
C VAL A 76 -7.37 -5.98 -12.03
N LEU A 77 -7.39 -6.39 -13.31
CA LEU A 77 -6.17 -6.60 -14.08
C LEU A 77 -5.44 -5.29 -14.35
N GLY A 78 -6.17 -4.19 -14.54
CA GLY A 78 -5.58 -2.84 -14.63
C GLY A 78 -4.84 -2.45 -13.35
N TRP A 79 -5.42 -2.71 -12.18
CA TRP A 79 -4.73 -2.49 -10.90
C TRP A 79 -3.50 -3.38 -10.74
N LEU A 80 -3.60 -4.65 -11.13
CA LEU A 80 -2.46 -5.58 -11.10
C LEU A 80 -1.33 -5.11 -12.04
N ALA A 81 -1.67 -4.68 -13.26
CA ALA A 81 -0.70 -4.16 -14.20
C ALA A 81 0.00 -2.90 -13.66
N ALA A 82 -0.76 -1.93 -13.12
CA ALA A 82 -0.19 -0.74 -12.49
C ALA A 82 0.76 -1.11 -11.33
N PHE A 83 0.33 -2.00 -10.44
CA PHE A 83 1.14 -2.49 -9.33
C PHE A 83 2.43 -3.18 -9.78
N LEU A 84 2.40 -3.96 -10.85
CA LEU A 84 3.57 -4.64 -11.40
C LEU A 84 4.49 -3.67 -12.15
N THR A 85 3.93 -2.66 -12.83
CA THR A 85 4.69 -1.63 -13.54
C THR A 85 5.47 -0.75 -12.57
N ASP A 86 4.85 -0.34 -11.47
CA ASP A 86 5.52 0.37 -10.39
C ASP A 86 6.70 -0.45 -9.81
N ARG A 87 6.61 -1.78 -9.85
CA ARG A 87 7.66 -2.70 -9.37
C ARG A 87 8.70 -3.08 -10.42
N ALA A 88 8.37 -3.05 -11.70
CA ALA A 88 9.27 -3.43 -12.79
C ALA A 88 10.39 -2.39 -13.02
N GLY A 89 10.23 -1.18 -12.53
CA GLY A 89 11.22 -0.10 -12.61
C GLY A 89 12.18 0.01 -11.41
N GLY A 90 12.00 -0.80 -10.34
CA GLY A 90 12.83 -0.72 -9.14
C GLY A 90 12.78 -2.00 -8.31
N LYS A 91 13.74 -2.18 -7.40
CA LYS A 91 13.66 -3.17 -6.31
C LYS A 91 12.28 -3.04 -5.61
N PRO A 92 11.69 -4.15 -5.09
CA PRO A 92 10.46 -4.07 -4.33
C PRO A 92 10.65 -3.08 -3.18
N GLN A 93 10.02 -1.92 -3.30
CA GLN A 93 10.14 -0.88 -2.29
C GLN A 93 9.44 -1.31 -1.02
N GLY A 94 10.17 -1.30 0.08
CA GLY A 94 9.62 -1.48 1.41
C GLY A 94 8.80 -0.25 1.84
N VAL A 95 7.85 -0.46 2.74
CA VAL A 95 7.18 0.62 3.46
C VAL A 95 7.70 0.64 4.88
N PHE A 96 8.05 1.82 5.37
CA PHE A 96 8.66 2.01 6.67
C PHE A 96 7.85 2.99 7.51
N HIS A 97 7.61 2.60 8.76
CA HIS A 97 7.11 3.50 9.78
C HIS A 97 8.29 4.27 10.36
N CYS A 98 8.24 5.58 10.26
CA CYS A 98 9.26 6.49 10.79
C CYS A 98 8.64 7.33 11.90
N ARG A 99 9.16 7.21 13.10
CA ARG A 99 8.74 7.98 14.28
C ARG A 99 9.77 9.04 14.58
N LEU A 100 9.45 10.31 14.38
CA LEU A 100 10.29 11.44 14.79
C LEU A 100 10.06 11.73 16.27
N ILE A 101 11.08 11.51 17.07
CA ILE A 101 11.07 11.78 18.52
C ILE A 101 11.65 13.17 18.76
N PRO A 102 10.89 14.07 19.39
CA PRO A 102 11.38 15.41 19.70
C PRO A 102 12.39 15.38 20.87
N PRO A 103 13.17 16.47 21.06
CA PRO A 103 14.19 16.55 22.09
C PRO A 103 13.64 16.57 23.52
N ARG A 104 12.35 16.89 23.69
CA ARG A 104 11.63 16.91 24.98
C ARG A 104 10.15 16.58 24.79
N PRO A 105 9.49 15.94 25.79
CA PRO A 105 8.09 15.50 25.65
C PRO A 105 7.09 16.61 25.42
N ASP A 106 7.33 17.80 25.97
CA ASP A 106 6.48 18.98 25.88
C ASP A 106 6.82 19.88 24.69
N PHE A 107 7.73 19.44 23.79
CA PHE A 107 8.25 20.24 22.67
C PHE A 107 7.14 20.91 21.85
N ALA A 108 6.09 20.17 21.50
CA ALA A 108 4.99 20.70 20.68
C ALA A 108 4.21 21.87 21.33
N PHE A 109 4.31 22.00 22.66
CA PHE A 109 3.59 23.02 23.44
C PHE A 109 4.48 24.18 23.90
N THR A 110 5.80 24.01 23.82
CA THR A 110 6.79 24.95 24.37
C THR A 110 7.78 25.46 23.33
N LEU A 111 7.38 25.45 22.05
CA LEU A 111 8.20 25.89 20.93
C LEU A 111 8.65 27.34 21.04
N THR A 112 9.93 27.58 20.99
CA THR A 112 10.50 28.91 20.72
C THR A 112 10.27 29.32 19.25
N ASP A 113 10.45 30.59 18.94
CA ASP A 113 10.29 31.04 17.56
C ASP A 113 11.31 30.44 16.60
N ALA A 114 12.53 30.17 17.06
CA ALA A 114 13.53 29.45 16.29
C ALA A 114 13.11 28.00 16.01
N GLU A 115 12.52 27.32 17.00
CA GLU A 115 12.01 25.94 16.83
C GLU A 115 10.77 25.90 15.91
N LYS A 116 9.90 26.92 15.96
CA LYS A 116 8.79 27.04 15.00
C LYS A 116 9.30 27.18 13.56
N ALA A 117 10.33 28.01 13.36
CA ALA A 117 10.96 28.17 12.05
C ALA A 117 11.60 26.87 11.57
N LEU A 118 12.25 26.13 12.47
CA LEU A 118 12.82 24.80 12.17
C LEU A 118 11.73 23.79 11.78
N MET A 119 10.63 23.72 12.53
CA MET A 119 9.52 22.82 12.22
C MET A 119 8.80 23.17 10.92
N LYS A 120 8.82 24.44 10.52
CA LYS A 120 8.40 24.82 9.19
C LYS A 120 9.32 24.25 8.10
N GLN A 121 10.64 24.35 8.26
CA GLN A 121 11.61 23.77 7.32
C GLN A 121 11.45 22.24 7.23
N HIS A 122 11.29 21.56 8.38
CA HIS A 122 10.98 20.13 8.45
C HIS A 122 9.72 19.78 7.64
N SER A 123 8.63 20.51 7.87
CA SER A 123 7.37 20.28 7.14
C SER A 123 7.51 20.51 5.63
N ASP A 124 8.24 21.56 5.23
CA ASP A 124 8.46 21.88 3.83
C ASP A 124 9.33 20.79 3.16
N TYR A 125 10.35 20.28 3.85
CA TYR A 125 11.16 19.16 3.42
C TYR A 125 10.32 17.89 3.16
N LEU A 126 9.50 17.49 4.14
CA LEU A 126 8.66 16.29 4.00
C LEU A 126 7.57 16.45 2.94
N ARG A 127 7.03 17.68 2.73
CA ARG A 127 6.13 17.97 1.61
C ARG A 127 6.79 17.78 0.26
N GLY A 128 8.06 18.19 0.13
CA GLY A 128 8.85 17.90 -1.06
C GLY A 128 8.95 16.39 -1.32
N LYS A 129 9.31 15.62 -0.31
CA LYS A 129 9.40 14.15 -0.38
C LYS A 129 8.06 13.46 -0.63
N LEU A 130 6.96 14.02 -0.16
CA LEU A 130 5.60 13.58 -0.48
C LEU A 130 5.30 13.78 -1.98
N GLY A 131 5.66 14.95 -2.52
CA GLY A 131 5.52 15.24 -3.95
C GLY A 131 6.37 14.35 -4.86
N GLU A 132 7.52 13.90 -4.39
CA GLU A 132 8.42 12.94 -5.07
C GLU A 132 7.94 11.47 -4.94
N GLY A 133 6.94 11.20 -4.08
CA GLY A 133 6.40 9.84 -3.85
C GLY A 133 7.18 8.99 -2.84
N GLY A 134 8.28 9.52 -2.27
CA GLY A 134 9.08 8.85 -1.24
C GLY A 134 8.40 8.83 0.13
N VAL A 135 7.68 9.89 0.49
CA VAL A 135 6.82 9.94 1.68
C VAL A 135 5.37 9.69 1.27
N ILE A 136 4.69 8.78 1.93
CA ILE A 136 3.26 8.45 1.67
C ILE A 136 2.36 9.38 2.47
N LEU A 137 2.69 9.59 3.74
CA LEU A 137 2.02 10.52 4.64
C LEU A 137 2.96 10.94 5.77
N PHE A 138 2.70 12.07 6.39
CA PHE A 138 3.37 12.50 7.62
C PHE A 138 2.48 13.44 8.43
N GLY A 139 2.75 13.53 9.72
CA GLY A 139 2.05 14.46 10.61
C GLY A 139 2.30 14.22 12.10
N PRO A 140 1.88 15.13 12.96
CA PRO A 140 2.02 14.97 14.40
C PRO A 140 1.00 13.97 14.96
N VAL A 141 1.45 13.19 15.94
CA VAL A 141 0.62 12.27 16.72
C VAL A 141 0.44 12.85 18.11
N ALA A 142 -0.80 12.97 18.56
CA ALA A 142 -1.17 13.45 19.90
C ALA A 142 -1.07 12.30 20.91
N ASP A 143 0.15 11.92 21.27
CA ASP A 143 0.42 10.91 22.30
C ASP A 143 0.30 11.57 23.69
N PRO A 144 -0.44 10.98 24.64
CA PRO A 144 -0.57 11.51 26.01
C PRO A 144 0.78 11.61 26.77
N VAL A 145 1.76 10.80 26.41
CA VAL A 145 3.10 10.85 27.03
C VAL A 145 3.95 11.98 26.47
N GLY A 146 3.64 12.42 25.26
CA GLY A 146 4.32 13.53 24.56
C GLY A 146 4.15 13.37 23.06
N PRO A 147 3.71 14.44 22.35
CA PRO A 147 3.53 14.40 20.91
C PRO A 147 4.81 14.05 20.15
N TRP A 148 4.67 13.27 19.09
CA TRP A 148 5.76 12.87 18.21
C TRP A 148 5.33 12.95 16.74
N GLY A 149 6.26 12.87 15.79
CA GLY A 149 5.98 12.93 14.37
C GLY A 149 5.87 11.55 13.74
N LEU A 150 4.78 11.27 13.03
CA LEU A 150 4.62 10.09 12.18
C LEU A 150 5.09 10.42 10.76
N GLY A 151 5.85 9.50 10.16
CA GLY A 151 6.09 9.42 8.73
C GLY A 151 5.88 7.99 8.24
N ILE A 152 5.20 7.82 7.12
CA ILE A 152 5.19 6.56 6.37
C ILE A 152 5.96 6.81 5.08
N VAL A 153 7.04 6.06 4.90
CA VAL A 153 8.04 6.24 3.84
C VAL A 153 8.08 5.00 2.97
N ARG A 154 8.17 5.21 1.67
CA ARG A 154 8.42 4.16 0.68
C ARG A 154 9.86 4.29 0.20
N ALA A 155 10.64 3.22 0.29
CA ALA A 155 12.03 3.22 -0.13
C ALA A 155 12.50 1.80 -0.52
N ASP A 156 13.60 1.71 -1.24
CA ASP A 156 14.17 0.44 -1.70
C ASP A 156 14.70 -0.41 -0.54
N ASP A 157 15.23 0.25 0.49
CA ASP A 157 15.74 -0.40 1.69
C ASP A 157 15.81 0.59 2.88
N GLU A 158 16.20 0.09 4.04
CA GLU A 158 16.35 0.91 5.26
C GLU A 158 17.46 1.96 5.11
N ALA A 159 18.50 1.72 4.29
CA ALA A 159 19.57 2.70 4.09
C ALA A 159 19.05 3.95 3.39
N ALA A 160 18.20 3.80 2.37
CA ALA A 160 17.54 4.91 1.69
C ALA A 160 16.62 5.70 2.64
N VAL A 161 15.93 5.01 3.57
CA VAL A 161 15.12 5.70 4.61
C VAL A 161 16.01 6.46 5.57
N ARG A 162 17.17 5.91 5.95
CA ARG A 162 18.14 6.61 6.82
C ARG A 162 18.66 7.87 6.16
N GLU A 163 19.05 7.82 4.89
CA GLU A 163 19.48 9.00 4.13
C GLU A 163 18.38 10.08 4.14
N LEU A 164 17.12 9.71 3.87
CA LEU A 164 16.00 10.64 3.91
C LEU A 164 15.82 11.26 5.30
N THR A 165 15.88 10.46 6.36
CA THR A 165 15.66 10.94 7.73
C THR A 165 16.85 11.74 8.29
N GLU A 166 18.08 11.41 7.91
CA GLU A 166 19.29 12.16 8.26
C GLU A 166 19.41 13.50 7.51
N ALA A 167 18.80 13.60 6.33
CA ALA A 167 18.71 14.85 5.57
C ALA A 167 17.64 15.82 6.10
N ASP A 168 16.77 15.38 7.00
CA ASP A 168 15.70 16.20 7.58
C ASP A 168 16.28 17.39 8.38
N PRO A 169 15.83 18.63 8.13
CA PRO A 169 16.27 19.80 8.88
C PRO A 169 16.12 19.66 10.39
N ALA A 170 15.08 18.98 10.89
CA ALA A 170 14.92 18.75 12.31
C ALA A 170 16.06 17.93 12.92
N VAL A 171 16.46 16.84 12.25
CA VAL A 171 17.58 15.99 12.69
C VAL A 171 18.90 16.75 12.54
N ARG A 172 19.11 17.42 11.41
CA ARG A 172 20.34 18.19 11.14
C ARG A 172 20.54 19.40 12.04
N SER A 173 19.49 19.87 12.72
CA SER A 173 19.57 20.99 13.67
C SER A 173 20.48 20.73 14.86
N GLY A 174 20.74 19.47 15.20
CA GLY A 174 21.49 19.09 16.39
C GLY A 174 20.76 19.30 17.71
N LEU A 175 19.46 19.63 17.69
CA LEU A 175 18.63 19.85 18.89
C LEU A 175 18.22 18.56 19.61
N GLY A 176 18.58 17.38 19.07
CA GLY A 176 18.28 16.08 19.67
C GLY A 176 17.06 15.36 19.07
N PHE A 177 16.56 15.81 17.94
CA PHE A 177 15.58 15.03 17.16
C PHE A 177 16.22 13.76 16.63
N ARG A 178 15.46 12.65 16.66
CA ARG A 178 15.89 11.38 16.09
C ARG A 178 14.70 10.64 15.50
N TYR A 179 14.97 9.82 14.51
CA TYR A 179 13.98 8.89 13.96
C TYR A 179 14.16 7.48 14.51
N GLU A 180 13.05 6.85 14.86
CA GLU A 180 12.94 5.39 14.96
C GLU A 180 12.32 4.88 13.66
N ILE A 181 13.03 3.95 12.99
CA ILE A 181 12.66 3.42 11.69
C ILE A 181 12.28 1.94 11.86
N LEU A 182 11.09 1.56 11.48
CA LEU A 182 10.60 0.18 11.55
C LEU A 182 10.05 -0.24 10.19
N PRO A 183 10.57 -1.33 9.59
CA PRO A 183 9.98 -1.88 8.37
C PRO A 183 8.57 -2.41 8.66
N MET A 184 7.62 -2.11 7.80
CA MET A 184 6.28 -2.65 7.87
C MET A 184 6.23 -4.00 7.16
N MET A 185 5.67 -5.03 7.80
CA MET A 185 5.51 -6.35 7.19
C MET A 185 4.50 -6.34 6.03
N THR A 186 3.50 -5.46 6.11
CA THR A 186 2.47 -5.27 5.08
C THR A 186 1.95 -3.83 5.17
N ALA A 187 1.78 -3.18 4.02
CA ALA A 187 1.06 -1.92 3.89
C ALA A 187 -0.07 -2.09 2.87
N VAL A 188 -1.29 -1.73 3.27
CA VAL A 188 -2.46 -1.66 2.38
C VAL A 188 -2.72 -0.19 2.09
N MET A 189 -2.66 0.18 0.80
CA MET A 189 -2.79 1.56 0.33
C MET A 189 -3.92 1.66 -0.70
#